data_3f78796392fde39401e1a7e1555151e7
#
_entry.id   3f78796392fde39401e1a7e1555151e7
#
_cell.length_a   1.000
_cell.length_b   1.000
_cell.length_c   1.000
_cell.angle_alpha   90.00
_cell.angle_beta   90.00
_cell.angle_gamma   90.00
#
_symmetry.space_group_name_H-M   'P 1'
#
loop_
_entity.id
_entity.type
_entity.pdbx_description
1 polymer ?
#
loop_
_entity_poly.entity_id
_entity_poly.type
_entity_poly.pdbx_seq_one_letter_code
_entity_poly.pdbx_strand_id
1 'polypeptide(L)'
;VVLAPNGGTIANAAGIPKLKEENSKNFTLGLTLKPSKTTSVTADVYQIDITDRIGLSGRFDADNFPALGATLAALGVGQAQFFVNSIDTKTKGLDLTVSNKSDLGGGKLNTFFAMNLSQTDVVSVHAPASLKGYESVLLSERERLFIEQGGPRTKATLGFDYSQGQWETNLKIIHFGSQTLGTFSGA
;
A
#
# COMPACT_ATOMS: atom_id res chain seq x y z
N VAL A 1 -23.50 -1.39 -9.45
CA VAL A 1 -22.30 -2.21 -9.18
C VAL A 1 -22.52 -3.02 -7.93
N VAL A 2 -22.20 -4.29 -7.97
CA VAL A 2 -22.24 -5.20 -6.81
C VAL A 2 -20.83 -5.77 -6.57
N LEU A 3 -20.45 -5.88 -5.30
CA LEU A 3 -19.32 -6.69 -4.91
C LEU A 3 -19.75 -8.14 -4.83
N ALA A 4 -19.36 -8.96 -5.79
CA ALA A 4 -19.73 -10.36 -5.85
C ALA A 4 -18.87 -11.17 -4.86
N PRO A 5 -19.50 -11.90 -3.90
CA PRO A 5 -18.74 -12.71 -2.98
C PRO A 5 -18.04 -13.85 -3.71
N ASN A 6 -16.82 -14.16 -3.26
CA ASN A 6 -16.04 -15.28 -3.81
C ASN A 6 -16.80 -16.60 -3.57
N GLY A 7 -16.94 -17.40 -4.64
CA GLY A 7 -17.78 -18.62 -4.61
C GLY A 7 -19.28 -18.36 -4.78
N GLY A 8 -19.74 -17.12 -4.91
CA GLY A 8 -21.12 -16.77 -5.21
C GLY A 8 -21.47 -16.98 -6.69
N THR A 9 -22.77 -16.85 -7.02
CA THR A 9 -23.31 -17.13 -8.38
C THR A 9 -22.56 -16.33 -9.47
N ILE A 10 -22.36 -15.02 -9.27
CA ILE A 10 -21.69 -14.16 -10.25
C ILE A 10 -20.22 -14.55 -10.39
N ALA A 11 -19.51 -14.76 -9.27
CA ALA A 11 -18.11 -15.15 -9.28
C ALA A 11 -17.89 -16.50 -9.98
N ASN A 12 -18.78 -17.49 -9.71
CA ASN A 12 -18.73 -18.79 -10.37
C ASN A 12 -19.04 -18.69 -11.87
N ALA A 13 -20.01 -17.88 -12.28
CA ALA A 13 -20.33 -17.63 -13.70
C ALA A 13 -19.16 -16.94 -14.43
N ALA A 14 -18.41 -16.09 -13.75
CA ALA A 14 -17.19 -15.48 -14.27
C ALA A 14 -15.97 -16.42 -14.21
N GLY A 15 -16.08 -17.62 -13.64
CA GLY A 15 -14.97 -18.54 -13.46
C GLY A 15 -13.90 -18.02 -12.50
N ILE A 16 -14.27 -17.18 -11.53
CA ILE A 16 -13.35 -16.65 -10.51
C ILE A 16 -13.00 -17.77 -9.53
N PRO A 17 -11.74 -18.15 -9.36
CA PRO A 17 -11.33 -19.19 -8.43
C PRO A 17 -11.53 -18.73 -6.98
N LYS A 18 -11.58 -19.68 -6.05
CA LYS A 18 -11.56 -19.38 -4.62
C LYS A 18 -10.27 -18.64 -4.27
N LEU A 19 -10.38 -17.72 -3.32
CA LEU A 19 -9.21 -17.03 -2.80
C LEU A 19 -8.25 -18.00 -2.10
N LYS A 20 -6.98 -17.76 -2.27
CA LYS A 20 -5.86 -18.44 -1.59
C LYS A 20 -5.03 -17.44 -0.80
N GLU A 21 -4.14 -17.93 0.05
CA GLU A 21 -3.22 -17.10 0.80
C GLU A 21 -2.29 -16.28 -0.11
N GLU A 22 -1.98 -15.06 0.33
CA GLU A 22 -0.89 -14.25 -0.20
C GLU A 22 0.45 -14.76 0.37
N ASN A 23 1.50 -14.76 -0.45
CA ASN A 23 2.84 -15.11 0.01
C ASN A 23 3.74 -13.88 0.02
N SER A 24 4.43 -13.65 1.13
CA SER A 24 5.37 -12.52 1.28
C SER A 24 6.78 -13.02 1.54
N LYS A 25 7.75 -12.42 0.80
CA LYS A 25 9.18 -12.57 1.05
C LYS A 25 9.76 -11.21 1.39
N ASN A 26 10.40 -11.13 2.55
CA ASN A 26 10.93 -9.88 3.07
C ASN A 26 12.44 -9.97 3.24
N PHE A 27 13.14 -8.94 2.81
CA PHE A 27 14.57 -8.75 3.05
C PHE A 27 14.78 -7.39 3.67
N THR A 28 15.56 -7.32 4.75
CA THR A 28 15.92 -6.06 5.42
C THR A 28 17.40 -6.11 5.78
N LEU A 29 18.08 -4.98 5.54
CA LEU A 29 19.45 -4.75 5.99
C LEU A 29 19.49 -3.42 6.75
N GLY A 30 19.89 -3.47 8.00
CA GLY A 30 19.94 -2.33 8.90
C GLY A 30 21.34 -2.05 9.45
N LEU A 31 21.61 -0.77 9.69
CA LEU A 31 22.83 -0.28 10.34
C LEU A 31 22.47 0.70 11.44
N THR A 32 23.00 0.47 12.64
CA THR A 32 22.92 1.43 13.74
C THR A 32 24.29 1.95 14.10
N LEU A 33 24.43 3.27 14.11
CA LEU A 33 25.64 3.98 14.49
C LEU A 33 25.39 4.82 15.74
N LYS A 34 26.38 4.91 16.61
CA LYS A 34 26.40 5.82 17.76
C LYS A 34 27.63 6.74 17.66
N PRO A 35 27.54 7.83 16.85
CA PRO A 35 28.66 8.75 16.66
C PRO A 35 29.13 9.42 17.96
N SER A 36 28.22 9.51 18.95
CA SER A 36 28.52 9.99 20.29
C SER A 36 27.71 9.24 21.35
N LYS A 37 27.92 9.52 22.64
CA LYS A 37 27.11 8.97 23.74
C LYS A 37 25.67 9.47 23.71
N THR A 38 25.41 10.56 23.03
CA THR A 38 24.11 11.25 23.00
C THR A 38 23.40 11.15 21.65
N THR A 39 24.09 10.66 20.61
CA THR A 39 23.54 10.57 19.25
C THR A 39 23.45 9.11 18.80
N SER A 40 22.31 8.75 18.25
CA SER A 40 22.09 7.47 17.59
C SER A 40 21.50 7.70 16.20
N VAL A 41 22.00 6.96 15.21
CA VAL A 41 21.51 6.97 13.83
C VAL A 41 21.23 5.52 13.44
N THR A 42 20.02 5.26 12.96
CA THR A 42 19.63 3.95 12.42
C THR A 42 19.14 4.13 10.99
N ALA A 43 19.63 3.31 10.09
CA ALA A 43 19.19 3.27 8.70
C ALA A 43 18.91 1.83 8.29
N ASP A 44 17.71 1.58 7.75
CA ASP A 44 17.25 0.26 7.32
C ASP A 44 16.79 0.36 5.86
N VAL A 45 17.33 -0.47 4.98
CA VAL A 45 16.81 -0.67 3.64
C VAL A 45 16.05 -1.98 3.60
N TYR A 46 14.92 -2.00 2.90
CA TYR A 46 14.09 -3.19 2.84
C TYR A 46 13.49 -3.42 1.46
N GLN A 47 13.18 -4.67 1.17
CA GLN A 47 12.38 -5.11 0.04
C GLN A 47 11.34 -6.12 0.51
N ILE A 48 10.10 -5.95 0.05
CA ILE A 48 8.96 -6.82 0.32
C ILE A 48 8.39 -7.23 -1.03
N ASP A 49 8.45 -8.53 -1.34
CA ASP A 49 7.83 -9.11 -2.53
C ASP A 49 6.57 -9.87 -2.08
N ILE A 50 5.40 -9.48 -2.57
CA ILE A 50 4.13 -10.17 -2.30
C ILE A 50 3.66 -10.79 -3.60
N THR A 51 3.45 -12.11 -3.60
CA THR A 51 2.89 -12.86 -4.72
C THR A 51 1.46 -13.30 -4.41
N ASP A 52 0.65 -13.45 -5.46
CA ASP A 52 -0.77 -13.81 -5.36
C ASP A 52 -1.57 -12.84 -4.46
N ARG A 53 -1.23 -11.55 -4.48
CA ARG A 53 -1.91 -10.53 -3.69
C ARG A 53 -3.37 -10.45 -4.08
N ILE A 54 -4.24 -10.38 -3.08
CA ILE A 54 -5.68 -10.23 -3.27
C ILE A 54 -5.98 -8.77 -3.61
N GLY A 55 -6.45 -8.55 -4.84
CA GLY A 55 -6.90 -7.25 -5.33
C GLY A 55 -8.41 -7.22 -5.54
N LEU A 56 -8.99 -6.04 -5.44
CA LEU A 56 -10.34 -5.79 -5.95
C LEU A 56 -10.23 -5.53 -7.45
N SER A 57 -11.00 -6.28 -8.25
CA SER A 57 -11.03 -6.08 -9.71
C SER A 57 -11.67 -4.73 -10.08
N GLY A 58 -11.42 -4.26 -11.29
CA GLY A 58 -12.27 -3.28 -11.95
C GLY A 58 -13.69 -3.81 -12.14
N ARG A 59 -14.51 -3.07 -12.87
CA ARG A 59 -15.93 -3.37 -13.07
C ARG A 59 -16.13 -4.24 -14.30
N PHE A 60 -16.75 -5.39 -14.11
CA PHE A 60 -17.19 -6.28 -15.17
C PHE A 60 -18.69 -6.05 -15.46
N ASP A 61 -19.04 -5.92 -16.71
CA ASP A 61 -20.40 -5.80 -17.25
C ASP A 61 -20.59 -6.64 -18.51
N ALA A 62 -21.77 -6.57 -19.11
CA ALA A 62 -22.08 -7.32 -20.32
C ALA A 62 -21.27 -6.84 -21.55
N ASP A 63 -20.83 -5.57 -21.57
CA ASP A 63 -20.12 -4.99 -22.70
C ASP A 63 -18.64 -5.42 -22.70
N ASN A 64 -18.01 -5.34 -21.53
CA ASN A 64 -16.59 -5.71 -21.42
C ASN A 64 -16.36 -7.20 -21.11
N PHE A 65 -17.39 -7.93 -20.61
CA PHE A 65 -17.32 -9.37 -20.37
C PHE A 65 -18.67 -10.04 -20.69
N PRO A 66 -19.00 -10.29 -21.98
CA PRO A 66 -20.31 -10.78 -22.43
C PRO A 66 -20.77 -12.08 -21.76
N ALA A 67 -19.84 -12.96 -21.37
CA ALA A 67 -20.17 -14.22 -20.68
C ALA A 67 -20.90 -14.00 -19.33
N LEU A 68 -20.76 -12.83 -18.73
CA LEU A 68 -21.45 -12.48 -17.49
C LEU A 68 -22.83 -11.85 -17.71
N GLY A 69 -23.10 -11.36 -18.93
CA GLY A 69 -24.29 -10.57 -19.24
C GLY A 69 -25.60 -11.21 -18.83
N ALA A 70 -25.81 -12.49 -19.16
CA ALA A 70 -27.04 -13.22 -18.81
C ALA A 70 -27.21 -13.36 -17.28
N THR A 71 -26.12 -13.63 -16.56
CA THR A 71 -26.14 -13.77 -15.09
C THR A 71 -26.43 -12.43 -14.41
N LEU A 72 -25.81 -11.35 -14.87
CA LEU A 72 -26.05 -10.01 -14.35
C LEU A 72 -27.50 -9.57 -14.59
N ALA A 73 -28.03 -9.79 -15.80
CA ALA A 73 -29.41 -9.47 -16.15
C ALA A 73 -30.43 -10.24 -15.30
N ALA A 74 -30.19 -11.55 -15.09
CA ALA A 74 -31.08 -12.39 -14.28
C ALA A 74 -31.13 -11.93 -12.81
N LEU A 75 -30.08 -11.29 -12.31
CA LEU A 75 -29.98 -10.76 -10.94
C LEU A 75 -30.34 -9.28 -10.83
N GLY A 76 -30.72 -8.63 -11.95
CA GLY A 76 -31.02 -7.19 -11.98
C GLY A 76 -29.80 -6.30 -11.68
N VAL A 77 -28.58 -6.78 -11.97
CA VAL A 77 -27.31 -6.12 -11.68
C VAL A 77 -26.64 -5.68 -12.98
N GLY A 78 -26.22 -4.42 -13.06
CA GLY A 78 -25.52 -3.90 -14.25
C GLY A 78 -24.04 -4.22 -14.26
N GLN A 79 -23.36 -4.23 -13.11
CA GLN A 79 -21.91 -4.43 -13.02
C GLN A 79 -21.53 -5.19 -11.76
N ALA A 80 -20.44 -5.96 -11.82
CA ALA A 80 -19.88 -6.69 -10.68
C ALA A 80 -18.38 -6.46 -10.53
N GLN A 81 -17.87 -6.52 -9.30
CA GLN A 81 -16.45 -6.54 -8.94
C GLN A 81 -16.18 -7.78 -8.08
N PHE A 82 -14.94 -8.26 -8.11
CA PHE A 82 -14.50 -9.47 -7.41
C PHE A 82 -13.22 -9.23 -6.65
N PHE A 83 -13.03 -9.93 -5.53
CA PHE A 83 -11.70 -10.14 -4.98
C PHE A 83 -11.05 -11.34 -5.68
N VAL A 84 -9.79 -11.18 -6.08
CA VAL A 84 -9.05 -12.22 -6.80
C VAL A 84 -7.56 -12.15 -6.48
N ASN A 85 -6.90 -13.29 -6.36
CA ASN A 85 -5.44 -13.36 -6.27
C ASN A 85 -4.85 -13.19 -7.67
N SER A 86 -4.56 -11.95 -8.04
CA SER A 86 -4.19 -11.62 -9.42
C SER A 86 -2.99 -10.71 -9.57
N ILE A 87 -2.36 -10.30 -8.46
CA ILE A 87 -1.37 -9.23 -8.48
C ILE A 87 -0.13 -9.67 -7.73
N ASP A 88 1.05 -9.43 -8.33
CA ASP A 88 2.32 -9.47 -7.60
C ASP A 88 2.82 -8.03 -7.43
N THR A 89 3.28 -7.72 -6.23
CA THR A 89 3.80 -6.39 -5.90
C THR A 89 5.19 -6.50 -5.31
N LYS A 90 5.96 -5.45 -5.56
CA LYS A 90 7.28 -5.25 -4.96
C LYS A 90 7.33 -3.90 -4.28
N THR A 91 7.63 -3.89 -2.99
CA THR A 91 7.86 -2.68 -2.22
C THR A 91 9.33 -2.59 -1.84
N LYS A 92 9.94 -1.44 -2.09
CA LYS A 92 11.29 -1.10 -1.62
C LYS A 92 11.22 0.14 -0.77
N GLY A 93 12.05 0.20 0.26
CA GLY A 93 12.07 1.37 1.12
C GLY A 93 13.37 1.57 1.89
N LEU A 94 13.43 2.76 2.48
CA LEU A 94 14.48 3.20 3.38
C LEU A 94 13.83 3.85 4.60
N ASP A 95 14.20 3.38 5.77
CA ASP A 95 13.87 4.01 7.05
C ASP A 95 15.15 4.63 7.63
N LEU A 96 15.05 5.89 8.03
CA LEU A 96 16.13 6.62 8.70
C LEU A 96 15.60 7.19 10.00
N THR A 97 16.31 6.93 11.10
CA THR A 97 16.02 7.52 12.40
C THR A 97 17.29 8.13 12.97
N VAL A 98 17.20 9.37 13.42
CA VAL A 98 18.28 10.07 14.13
C VAL A 98 17.72 10.57 15.45
N SER A 99 18.39 10.27 16.53
CA SER A 99 18.06 10.82 17.86
C SER A 99 19.30 11.46 18.49
N ASN A 100 19.08 12.58 19.14
CA ASN A 100 20.13 13.29 19.87
C ASN A 100 19.59 13.80 21.20
N LYS A 101 20.40 13.66 22.25
CA LYS A 101 20.15 14.23 23.59
C LYS A 101 21.19 15.30 23.85
N SER A 102 20.76 16.47 24.27
CA SER A 102 21.62 17.60 24.60
C SER A 102 21.10 18.35 25.82
N ASP A 103 21.98 19.07 26.48
CA ASP A 103 21.60 20.01 27.51
C ASP A 103 21.41 21.38 26.87
N LEU A 104 20.30 22.06 27.20
CA LEU A 104 19.95 23.37 26.69
C LEU A 104 19.34 24.24 27.78
N GLY A 105 19.96 25.37 28.09
CA GLY A 105 19.43 26.39 29.00
C GLY A 105 19.10 25.86 30.41
N GLY A 106 19.87 24.86 30.93
CA GLY A 106 19.63 24.22 32.21
C GLY A 106 18.58 23.12 32.22
N GLY A 107 18.01 22.81 31.05
CA GLY A 107 17.11 21.68 30.81
C GLY A 107 17.73 20.63 29.88
N LYS A 108 16.96 19.60 29.59
CA LYS A 108 17.33 18.52 28.64
C LYS A 108 16.48 18.60 27.39
N LEU A 109 17.13 18.62 26.24
CA LEU A 109 16.51 18.59 24.93
C LEU A 109 16.75 17.22 24.30
N ASN A 110 15.67 16.56 23.91
CA ASN A 110 15.68 15.34 23.12
C ASN A 110 15.16 15.68 21.70
N THR A 111 16.01 15.55 20.71
CA THR A 111 15.65 15.79 19.31
C THR A 111 15.60 14.46 18.59
N PHE A 112 14.55 14.22 17.80
CA PHE A 112 14.51 13.06 16.93
C PHE A 112 14.03 13.46 15.52
N PHE A 113 14.62 12.80 14.56
CA PHE A 113 14.19 12.85 13.17
C PHE A 113 13.93 11.41 12.72
N ALA A 114 12.78 11.18 12.08
CA ALA A 114 12.46 9.91 11.47
C ALA A 114 11.97 10.16 10.04
N MET A 115 12.44 9.38 9.09
CA MET A 115 12.04 9.47 7.68
C MET A 115 11.83 8.06 7.13
N ASN A 116 10.71 7.87 6.44
CA ASN A 116 10.43 6.71 5.62
C ASN A 116 10.35 7.14 4.16
N LEU A 117 11.05 6.45 3.30
CA LEU A 117 10.90 6.49 1.85
C LEU A 117 10.46 5.12 1.40
N SER A 118 9.34 5.01 0.68
CA SER A 118 8.87 3.73 0.17
C SER A 118 8.23 3.87 -1.20
N GLN A 119 8.42 2.85 -2.03
CA GLN A 119 7.79 2.73 -3.34
C GLN A 119 7.28 1.31 -3.50
N THR A 120 6.01 1.20 -3.91
CA THR A 120 5.39 -0.06 -4.28
C THR A 120 5.10 -0.05 -5.77
N ASP A 121 5.50 -1.12 -6.46
CA ASP A 121 5.25 -1.32 -7.88
C ASP A 121 4.44 -2.62 -8.07
N VAL A 122 3.48 -2.62 -8.98
CA VAL A 122 2.84 -3.84 -9.48
C VAL A 122 3.76 -4.44 -10.53
N VAL A 123 4.33 -5.62 -10.23
CA VAL A 123 5.32 -6.28 -11.10
C VAL A 123 4.69 -7.26 -12.08
N SER A 124 3.53 -7.83 -11.75
CA SER A 124 2.77 -8.68 -12.66
C SER A 124 1.28 -8.68 -12.30
N VAL A 125 0.46 -8.99 -13.31
CA VAL A 125 -0.97 -9.25 -13.17
C VAL A 125 -1.25 -10.64 -13.75
N HIS A 126 -1.88 -11.51 -12.96
CA HIS A 126 -2.21 -12.88 -13.34
C HIS A 126 -3.72 -13.01 -13.54
N ALA A 127 -4.15 -13.25 -14.75
CA ALA A 127 -5.56 -13.53 -15.02
C ALA A 127 -5.85 -15.03 -14.80
N PRO A 128 -6.93 -15.38 -14.07
CA PRO A 128 -7.48 -16.73 -14.13
C PRO A 128 -7.75 -17.15 -15.58
N ALA A 129 -7.73 -18.44 -15.87
CA ALA A 129 -7.89 -18.94 -17.23
C ALA A 129 -9.17 -18.44 -17.92
N SER A 130 -10.27 -18.26 -17.16
CA SER A 130 -11.55 -17.70 -17.60
C SER A 130 -11.50 -16.21 -17.96
N LEU A 131 -10.53 -15.48 -17.42
CA LEU A 131 -10.38 -14.02 -17.60
C LEU A 131 -9.10 -13.66 -18.37
N LYS A 132 -8.49 -14.63 -19.06
CA LYS A 132 -7.34 -14.36 -19.91
C LYS A 132 -7.71 -13.38 -21.02
N GLY A 133 -6.94 -12.29 -21.14
CA GLY A 133 -7.23 -11.17 -22.06
C GLY A 133 -8.03 -10.03 -21.39
N TYR A 134 -8.45 -10.19 -20.13
CA TYR A 134 -9.16 -9.16 -19.36
C TYR A 134 -8.28 -8.60 -18.22
N GLU A 135 -6.97 -8.68 -18.32
CA GLU A 135 -6.02 -8.22 -17.31
C GLU A 135 -6.20 -6.74 -16.99
N SER A 136 -6.54 -5.92 -17.99
CA SER A 136 -6.82 -4.48 -17.82
C SER A 136 -8.12 -4.20 -17.06
N VAL A 137 -9.07 -5.15 -17.05
CA VAL A 137 -10.29 -5.06 -16.25
C VAL A 137 -10.04 -5.62 -14.85
N LEU A 138 -9.21 -6.66 -14.73
CA LEU A 138 -8.82 -7.22 -13.41
C LEU A 138 -8.07 -6.20 -12.57
N LEU A 139 -7.13 -5.49 -13.17
CA LEU A 139 -6.42 -4.39 -12.54
C LEU A 139 -6.46 -3.20 -13.49
N SER A 140 -7.46 -2.36 -13.32
CA SER A 140 -7.54 -1.13 -14.11
C SER A 140 -6.45 -0.14 -13.67
N GLU A 141 -6.18 0.85 -14.49
CA GLU A 141 -5.18 1.89 -14.20
C GLU A 141 -5.46 2.58 -12.86
N ARG A 142 -6.74 2.80 -12.54
CA ARG A 142 -7.15 3.38 -11.28
C ARG A 142 -6.74 2.53 -10.06
N GLU A 143 -7.04 1.23 -10.09
CA GLU A 143 -6.67 0.30 -9.01
C GLU A 143 -5.14 0.16 -8.90
N ARG A 144 -4.44 0.16 -10.03
CA ARG A 144 -2.96 0.21 -10.05
C ARG A 144 -2.43 1.47 -9.38
N LEU A 145 -2.97 2.65 -9.69
CA LEU A 145 -2.59 3.92 -9.06
C LEU A 145 -2.81 3.88 -7.54
N PHE A 146 -3.90 3.29 -7.07
CA PHE A 146 -4.11 3.13 -5.62
C PHE A 146 -3.04 2.26 -4.95
N ILE A 147 -2.59 1.21 -5.62
CA ILE A 147 -1.53 0.33 -5.08
C ILE A 147 -0.17 1.04 -5.10
N GLU A 148 0.17 1.72 -6.20
CA GLU A 148 1.51 2.27 -6.43
C GLU A 148 1.68 3.69 -5.87
N GLN A 149 0.60 4.48 -5.77
CA GLN A 149 0.64 5.91 -5.46
C GLN A 149 -0.42 6.37 -4.44
N GLY A 150 -1.29 5.47 -3.97
CA GLY A 150 -2.34 5.78 -2.99
C GLY A 150 -1.82 6.07 -1.57
N GLY A 151 -0.55 5.78 -1.30
CA GLY A 151 0.16 6.16 -0.08
C GLY A 151 1.28 7.16 -0.36
N PRO A 152 1.64 8.04 0.59
CA PRO A 152 2.75 8.96 0.41
C PRO A 152 4.07 8.17 0.35
N ARG A 153 4.86 8.39 -0.71
CA ARG A 153 6.19 7.77 -0.87
C ARG A 153 7.21 8.28 0.15
N THR A 154 6.94 9.43 0.73
CA THR A 154 7.79 10.06 1.75
C THR A 154 6.96 10.43 2.95
N LYS A 155 7.45 10.05 4.12
CA LYS A 155 6.93 10.52 5.41
C LYS A 155 8.13 10.93 6.26
N ALA A 156 8.11 12.15 6.81
CA ALA A 156 9.15 12.62 7.70
C ALA A 156 8.53 13.20 8.98
N THR A 157 9.19 13.00 10.10
CA THR A 157 8.82 13.52 11.40
C THR A 157 10.04 14.13 12.06
N LEU A 158 9.92 15.36 12.52
CA LEU A 158 10.91 16.03 13.36
C LEU A 158 10.26 16.35 14.70
N GLY A 159 10.87 15.90 15.78
CA GLY A 159 10.36 16.07 17.13
C GLY A 159 11.40 16.68 18.07
N PHE A 160 10.91 17.46 19.02
CA PHE A 160 11.67 18.09 20.08
C PHE A 160 10.95 17.89 21.41
N ASP A 161 11.57 17.23 22.36
CA ASP A 161 11.10 17.07 23.72
C ASP A 161 12.06 17.85 24.64
N TYR A 162 11.56 18.89 25.28
CA TYR A 162 12.36 19.70 26.21
C TYR A 162 11.79 19.57 27.62
N SER A 163 12.66 19.33 28.58
CA SER A 163 12.30 19.25 30.00
C SER A 163 13.22 20.12 30.86
N GLN A 164 12.63 20.95 31.75
CA GLN A 164 13.36 21.78 32.69
C GLN A 164 12.53 21.90 33.97
N GLY A 165 13.05 21.37 35.08
CA GLY A 165 12.38 21.35 36.37
C GLY A 165 11.03 20.61 36.29
N GLN A 166 9.92 21.35 36.49
CA GLN A 166 8.57 20.80 36.41
C GLN A 166 7.92 20.97 35.02
N TRP A 167 8.63 21.57 34.05
CA TRP A 167 8.11 21.88 32.72
C TRP A 167 8.56 20.83 31.72
N GLU A 168 7.59 20.35 30.94
CA GLU A 168 7.83 19.50 29.79
C GLU A 168 7.13 20.10 28.57
N THR A 169 7.84 20.20 27.44
CA THR A 169 7.31 20.72 26.17
C THR A 169 7.62 19.74 25.06
N ASN A 170 6.62 19.40 24.28
CA ASN A 170 6.74 18.58 23.09
C ASN A 170 6.33 19.37 21.86
N LEU A 171 7.20 19.38 20.84
CA LEU A 171 6.89 19.89 19.50
C LEU A 171 7.15 18.81 18.47
N LYS A 172 6.18 18.57 17.60
CA LYS A 172 6.29 17.58 16.53
C LYS A 172 5.84 18.18 15.21
N ILE A 173 6.68 18.06 14.18
CA ILE A 173 6.41 18.46 12.80
C ILE A 173 6.37 17.19 11.96
N ILE A 174 5.28 16.98 11.22
CA ILE A 174 5.09 15.81 10.37
C ILE A 174 4.89 16.27 8.94
N HIS A 175 5.64 15.67 8.01
CA HIS A 175 5.49 15.87 6.58
C HIS A 175 5.05 14.58 5.91
N PHE A 176 4.08 14.67 5.01
CA PHE A 176 3.68 13.61 4.08
C PHE A 176 3.92 14.08 2.66
N GLY A 177 4.51 13.22 1.84
CA GLY A 177 4.65 13.45 0.41
C GLY A 177 3.31 13.45 -0.31
N SER A 178 3.34 13.79 -1.59
CA SER A 178 2.17 13.77 -2.46
C SER A 178 1.63 12.35 -2.66
N GLN A 179 0.32 12.28 -2.89
CA GLN A 179 -0.40 11.07 -3.27
C GLN A 179 -1.14 11.33 -4.59
N THR A 180 -1.27 10.30 -5.40
CA THR A 180 -2.08 10.36 -6.62
C THR A 180 -3.27 9.42 -6.47
N LEU A 181 -4.46 9.93 -6.70
CA LEU A 181 -5.71 9.16 -6.67
C LEU A 181 -6.34 9.17 -8.05
N GLY A 182 -6.66 8.00 -8.57
CA GLY A 182 -7.41 7.85 -9.82
C GLY A 182 -8.90 8.14 -9.61
N THR A 183 -9.52 8.87 -10.53
CA THR A 183 -10.98 9.07 -10.57
C THR A 183 -11.65 7.97 -11.38
N PHE A 184 -12.98 7.81 -11.23
CA PHE A 184 -13.75 6.86 -12.05
C PHE A 184 -13.97 7.35 -13.49
N SER A 185 -13.75 8.62 -13.76
CA SER A 185 -13.96 9.25 -15.07
C SER A 185 -12.74 9.18 -15.97
N GLY A 186 -11.83 8.23 -15.77
CA GLY A 186 -10.67 7.96 -16.60
C GLY A 186 -10.07 9.24 -17.19
N ALA A 187 -9.09 9.80 -16.60
CA ALA A 187 -8.28 10.82 -17.24
C ALA A 187 -6.93 10.24 -17.53
#